data_ccbcad1f12e07298c4c2adcfcb73d896
#
_entry.id   ccbcad1f12e07298c4c2adcfcb73d896
#
_cell.length_a   1.000
_cell.length_b   1.000
_cell.length_c   1.000
_cell.angle_alpha   90.00
_cell.angle_beta   90.00
_cell.angle_gamma   90.00
#
_symmetry.space_group_name_H-M   'P 1'
#
loop_
_entity.id
_entity.type
_entity.pdbx_description
1 polymer ?
#
loop_
_entity_poly.entity_id
_entity_poly.type
_entity_poly.pdbx_seq_one_letter_code
_entity_poly.pdbx_strand_id
1 'polypeptide(L)'
;MALNAQQIDFRSAIRQRDYRLMVSIPNKPAPKEGHPVVYLIDGNLHFGIAVDTMRIQACWPDTRDAVIVGIGYPTDRVADALTLRMDDLTTPLQESLANTPWYRKMPPPPNGYGKMDDYLRMLDEEIKPRVAEVVSVDVGDQTLMGHSLGGLTTLHALFRRTASFQHFVAIAPSIWFNNREVLDHEASFVERVRAGEVRARALISVGELESTLRYPSVGADKLPASKDDFQQMVDYCRMVPNTQELGSRLAAEQRPGFTVQTVVHMGDDHNMVPPAGIARGIRFALRSE
;
A
#
# COMPACT_ATOMS: atom_id res chain seq x y z
N MET A 1 -5.90 18.22 12.50
CA MET A 1 -4.60 18.01 11.81
C MET A 1 -3.65 17.38 12.81
N ALA A 2 -2.89 16.34 12.43
CA ALA A 2 -1.86 15.79 13.31
C ALA A 2 -0.81 16.87 13.62
N LEU A 3 -0.28 16.86 14.84
CA LEU A 3 0.75 17.84 15.26
C LEU A 3 1.96 17.73 14.32
N ASN A 4 2.50 18.88 13.88
CA ASN A 4 3.62 18.98 12.92
C ASN A 4 3.36 18.37 11.54
N ALA A 5 2.12 18.34 11.09
CA ALA A 5 1.79 17.94 9.73
C ALA A 5 1.45 19.16 8.88
N GLN A 6 1.92 19.14 7.65
CA GLN A 6 1.58 20.13 6.61
C GLN A 6 0.92 19.45 5.42
N GLN A 7 0.15 20.22 4.66
CA GLN A 7 -0.45 19.77 3.40
C GLN A 7 0.20 20.51 2.24
N ILE A 8 0.46 19.78 1.18
CA ILE A 8 1.02 20.29 -0.08
C ILE A 8 0.11 19.81 -1.21
N ASP A 9 -0.70 20.70 -1.75
CA ASP A 9 -1.50 20.38 -2.93
C ASP A 9 -0.70 20.70 -4.18
N PHE A 10 -0.71 19.80 -5.16
CA PHE A 10 -0.03 20.00 -6.43
C PHE A 10 -0.76 19.31 -7.57
N ARG A 11 -0.58 19.85 -8.77
CA ARG A 11 -1.04 19.19 -9.99
C ARG A 11 0.10 18.37 -10.59
N SER A 12 -0.13 17.08 -10.72
CA SER A 12 0.81 16.18 -11.37
C SER A 12 0.82 16.41 -12.87
N ALA A 13 2.00 16.61 -13.45
CA ALA A 13 2.20 16.67 -14.89
C ALA A 13 2.07 15.27 -15.52
N ILE A 14 2.47 14.22 -14.81
CA ILE A 14 2.37 12.83 -15.28
C ILE A 14 0.93 12.35 -15.30
N ARG A 15 0.18 12.58 -14.18
CA ARG A 15 -1.19 12.08 -14.02
C ARG A 15 -2.26 13.07 -14.52
N GLN A 16 -1.89 14.31 -14.82
CA GLN A 16 -2.81 15.39 -15.22
C GLN A 16 -3.96 15.61 -14.24
N ARG A 17 -3.68 15.39 -12.93
CA ARG A 17 -4.63 15.40 -11.83
C ARG A 17 -4.01 16.09 -10.60
N ASP A 18 -4.88 16.62 -9.75
CA ASP A 18 -4.48 17.25 -8.49
C ASP A 18 -4.34 16.19 -7.40
N TYR A 19 -3.26 16.29 -6.63
CA TYR A 19 -2.94 15.44 -5.49
C TYR A 19 -2.69 16.28 -4.24
N ARG A 20 -2.87 15.65 -3.09
CA ARG A 20 -2.53 16.20 -1.79
C ARG A 20 -1.50 15.32 -1.11
N LEU A 21 -0.38 15.93 -0.73
CA LEU A 21 0.57 15.31 0.19
C LEU A 21 0.29 15.81 1.60
N MET A 22 0.23 14.88 2.53
CA MET A 22 0.20 15.15 3.97
C MET A 22 1.56 14.74 4.53
N VAL A 23 2.35 15.70 5.00
CA VAL A 23 3.73 15.45 5.41
C VAL A 23 3.87 15.73 6.91
N SER A 24 4.20 14.70 7.68
CA SER A 24 4.55 14.81 9.10
C SER A 24 6.05 14.67 9.25
N ILE A 25 6.67 15.70 9.82
CA ILE A 25 8.13 15.77 9.99
C ILE A 25 8.46 15.51 11.47
N PRO A 26 9.47 14.67 11.79
CA PRO A 26 9.93 14.48 13.16
C PRO A 26 10.37 15.80 13.82
N ASN A 27 10.17 15.89 15.14
CA ASN A 27 10.64 17.06 15.92
C ASN A 27 12.15 17.04 16.18
N LYS A 28 12.80 15.89 15.98
CA LYS A 28 14.24 15.76 16.16
C LYS A 28 15.00 16.25 14.93
N PRO A 29 16.21 16.79 15.08
CA PRO A 29 17.05 17.11 13.93
C PRO A 29 17.27 15.88 13.04
N ALA A 30 17.34 16.11 11.73
CA ALA A 30 17.64 15.04 10.79
C ALA A 30 19.05 14.45 11.07
N PRO A 31 19.20 13.12 10.97
CA PRO A 31 20.50 12.49 10.87
C PRO A 31 21.32 13.08 9.70
N LYS A 32 22.61 12.78 9.65
CA LYS A 32 23.50 13.28 8.58
C LYS A 32 23.01 12.87 7.18
N GLU A 33 22.49 11.67 7.06
CA GLU A 33 21.96 11.07 5.83
C GLU A 33 20.55 11.61 5.48
N GLY A 34 19.89 12.29 6.41
CA GLY A 34 18.49 12.69 6.34
C GLY A 34 17.59 11.77 7.18
N HIS A 35 16.29 12.07 7.19
CA HIS A 35 15.30 11.21 7.84
C HIS A 35 14.90 10.05 6.93
N PRO A 36 14.70 8.84 7.46
CA PRO A 36 13.92 7.80 6.76
C PRO A 36 12.54 8.32 6.35
N VAL A 37 11.99 7.79 5.26
CA VAL A 37 10.67 8.24 4.77
C VAL A 37 9.73 7.05 4.58
N VAL A 38 8.50 7.19 5.06
CA VAL A 38 7.39 6.28 4.76
C VAL A 38 6.41 6.97 3.82
N TYR A 39 6.37 6.54 2.56
CA TYR A 39 5.36 6.93 1.59
C TYR A 39 4.14 6.03 1.76
N LEU A 40 3.05 6.60 2.22
CA LEU A 40 1.81 5.91 2.54
C LEU A 40 0.76 6.20 1.47
N ILE A 41 0.40 5.19 0.71
CA ILE A 41 -0.70 5.25 -0.27
C ILE A 41 -2.03 5.42 0.50
N ASP A 42 -3.01 6.07 -0.10
CA ASP A 42 -4.30 6.39 0.53
C ASP A 42 -4.19 7.26 1.78
N GLY A 43 -3.39 8.31 1.68
CA GLY A 43 -3.18 9.26 2.77
C GLY A 43 -4.46 9.84 3.37
N ASN A 44 -5.51 10.07 2.56
CA ASN A 44 -6.83 10.53 3.04
C ASN A 44 -7.44 9.58 4.09
N LEU A 45 -7.10 8.28 4.05
CA LEU A 45 -7.66 7.25 4.92
C LEU A 45 -6.74 6.94 6.11
N HIS A 46 -5.42 6.96 5.89
CA HIS A 46 -4.49 6.29 6.77
C HIS A 46 -3.43 7.19 7.41
N PHE A 47 -3.29 8.44 6.94
CA PHE A 47 -2.21 9.33 7.40
C PHE A 47 -2.21 9.56 8.92
N GLY A 48 -3.37 9.84 9.52
CA GLY A 48 -3.48 10.08 10.97
C GLY A 48 -3.00 8.88 11.79
N ILE A 49 -3.42 7.67 11.40
CA ILE A 49 -3.02 6.41 12.06
C ILE A 49 -1.50 6.24 11.99
N ALA A 50 -0.91 6.48 10.82
CA ALA A 50 0.52 6.31 10.63
C ALA A 50 1.34 7.32 11.45
N VAL A 51 0.91 8.59 11.49
CA VAL A 51 1.58 9.64 12.28
C VAL A 51 1.53 9.34 13.77
N ASP A 52 0.36 9.01 14.31
CA ASP A 52 0.23 8.72 15.74
C ASP A 52 0.99 7.44 16.12
N THR A 53 0.94 6.42 15.27
CA THR A 53 1.72 5.20 15.45
C THR A 53 3.23 5.48 15.44
N MET A 54 3.71 6.27 14.48
CA MET A 54 5.13 6.64 14.39
C MET A 54 5.58 7.36 15.64
N ARG A 55 4.83 8.35 16.11
CA ARG A 55 5.15 9.12 17.31
C ARG A 55 5.26 8.26 18.56
N ILE A 56 4.36 7.29 18.72
CA ILE A 56 4.39 6.37 19.87
C ILE A 56 5.62 5.45 19.77
N GLN A 57 5.86 4.88 18.60
CA GLN A 57 6.97 3.92 18.42
C GLN A 57 8.35 4.59 18.54
N ALA A 58 8.50 5.82 18.06
CA ALA A 58 9.73 6.59 18.16
C ALA A 58 10.10 7.06 19.60
N CYS A 59 9.19 6.83 20.58
CA CYS A 59 9.54 6.99 21.99
C CYS A 59 10.50 5.91 22.50
N TRP A 60 10.62 4.80 21.77
CA TRP A 60 11.52 3.69 22.12
C TRP A 60 12.82 3.76 21.29
N PRO A 61 13.97 3.45 21.89
CA PRO A 61 15.27 3.63 21.23
C PRO A 61 15.51 2.68 20.04
N ASP A 62 14.70 1.65 19.90
CA ASP A 62 14.82 0.65 18.84
C ASP A 62 13.95 0.95 17.60
N THR A 63 13.34 2.13 17.54
CA THR A 63 12.60 2.60 16.37
C THR A 63 13.08 4.00 15.98
N ARG A 64 13.58 4.13 14.76
CA ARG A 64 14.04 5.41 14.23
C ARG A 64 12.85 6.31 13.89
N ASP A 65 12.99 7.62 14.13
CA ASP A 65 12.02 8.60 13.65
C ASP A 65 12.05 8.68 12.12
N ALA A 66 10.87 8.88 11.52
CA ALA A 66 10.75 8.98 10.08
C ALA A 66 9.75 10.06 9.67
N VAL A 67 9.94 10.63 8.48
CA VAL A 67 8.94 11.44 7.80
C VAL A 67 7.82 10.52 7.32
N ILE A 68 6.56 10.87 7.63
CA ILE A 68 5.39 10.18 7.07
C ILE A 68 4.80 11.05 5.98
N VAL A 69 4.72 10.51 4.77
CA VAL A 69 4.16 11.16 3.60
C VAL A 69 2.90 10.42 3.17
N GLY A 70 1.73 10.94 3.53
CA GLY A 70 0.46 10.43 3.03
C GLY A 70 0.19 10.99 1.63
N ILE A 71 0.04 10.10 0.66
CA ILE A 71 -0.29 10.46 -0.73
C ILE A 71 -1.80 10.28 -0.92
N GLY A 72 -2.48 11.36 -1.23
CA GLY A 72 -3.93 11.35 -1.38
C GLY A 72 -4.43 12.40 -2.37
N TYR A 73 -5.68 12.76 -2.22
CA TYR A 73 -6.40 13.67 -3.12
C TYR A 73 -6.91 14.89 -2.35
N PRO A 74 -7.06 16.06 -3.01
CA PRO A 74 -7.55 17.29 -2.35
C PRO A 74 -9.06 17.23 -2.09
N THR A 75 -9.49 16.25 -1.31
CA THR A 75 -10.86 16.04 -0.87
C THR A 75 -10.90 15.59 0.58
N ASP A 76 -11.95 16.01 1.30
CA ASP A 76 -12.25 15.56 2.67
C ASP A 76 -13.29 14.41 2.67
N ARG A 77 -13.82 14.04 1.49
CA ARG A 77 -14.80 12.97 1.36
C ARG A 77 -14.09 11.65 1.03
N VAL A 78 -14.20 10.69 1.94
CA VAL A 78 -13.62 9.34 1.78
C VAL A 78 -14.09 8.68 0.48
N ALA A 79 -15.38 8.80 0.14
CA ALA A 79 -15.94 8.21 -1.08
C ALA A 79 -15.29 8.74 -2.37
N ASP A 80 -14.96 10.05 -2.40
CA ASP A 80 -14.28 10.64 -3.55
C ASP A 80 -12.85 10.11 -3.68
N ALA A 81 -12.11 10.02 -2.55
CA ALA A 81 -10.77 9.44 -2.54
C ALA A 81 -10.78 7.98 -3.00
N LEU A 82 -11.73 7.17 -2.52
CA LEU A 82 -11.90 5.78 -2.94
C LEU A 82 -12.25 5.65 -4.43
N THR A 83 -12.95 6.61 -5.01
CA THR A 83 -13.24 6.64 -6.44
C THR A 83 -12.02 7.03 -7.26
N LEU A 84 -11.31 8.09 -6.83
CA LEU A 84 -10.15 8.62 -7.57
C LEU A 84 -8.96 7.66 -7.59
N ARG A 85 -8.79 6.83 -6.55
CA ARG A 85 -7.68 5.86 -6.46
C ARG A 85 -7.79 4.69 -7.44
N MET A 86 -8.98 4.44 -8.00
CA MET A 86 -9.23 3.23 -8.78
C MET A 86 -8.37 3.12 -10.04
N ASP A 87 -8.18 4.20 -10.77
CA ASP A 87 -7.29 4.20 -11.93
C ASP A 87 -5.80 4.29 -11.55
N ASP A 88 -5.47 5.02 -10.49
CA ASP A 88 -4.10 5.21 -10.01
C ASP A 88 -3.47 3.91 -9.47
N LEU A 89 -4.27 3.06 -8.81
CA LEU A 89 -3.76 1.90 -8.08
C LEU A 89 -4.06 0.56 -8.76
N THR A 90 -4.39 0.60 -10.05
CA THR A 90 -4.70 -0.61 -10.83
C THR A 90 -3.95 -0.65 -12.15
N THR A 91 -3.73 -1.86 -12.66
CA THR A 91 -3.29 -2.11 -14.03
C THR A 91 -4.47 -2.05 -15.00
N PRO A 92 -4.24 -1.91 -16.33
CA PRO A 92 -5.31 -1.98 -17.31
C PRO A 92 -6.12 -3.27 -17.17
N LEU A 93 -7.44 -3.15 -17.01
CA LEU A 93 -8.31 -4.31 -16.85
C LEU A 93 -8.32 -5.16 -18.13
N GLN A 94 -8.08 -6.46 -17.98
CA GLN A 94 -8.19 -7.40 -19.09
C GLN A 94 -9.60 -7.43 -19.62
N GLU A 95 -9.80 -7.34 -20.92
CA GLU A 95 -11.11 -7.28 -21.58
C GLU A 95 -11.98 -8.50 -21.24
N SER A 96 -11.38 -9.69 -21.15
CA SER A 96 -12.04 -10.91 -20.75
C SER A 96 -12.69 -10.84 -19.36
N LEU A 97 -12.14 -10.04 -18.44
CA LEU A 97 -12.64 -9.87 -17.08
C LEU A 97 -13.71 -8.79 -16.96
N ALA A 98 -13.69 -7.76 -17.79
CA ALA A 98 -14.65 -6.66 -17.75
C ALA A 98 -16.12 -7.17 -17.84
N ASN A 99 -16.34 -8.29 -18.49
CA ASN A 99 -17.65 -8.92 -18.68
C ASN A 99 -17.99 -9.98 -17.63
N THR A 100 -17.11 -10.27 -16.65
CA THR A 100 -17.44 -11.23 -15.60
C THR A 100 -18.50 -10.69 -14.64
N PRO A 101 -19.31 -11.54 -14.00
CA PRO A 101 -20.37 -11.07 -13.09
C PRO A 101 -19.87 -10.12 -12.01
N TRP A 102 -18.66 -10.33 -11.52
CA TRP A 102 -18.05 -9.51 -10.48
C TRP A 102 -17.80 -8.07 -10.96
N TYR A 103 -17.06 -7.90 -12.06
CA TYR A 103 -16.73 -6.56 -12.56
C TYR A 103 -17.97 -5.82 -13.09
N ARG A 104 -18.97 -6.53 -13.60
CA ARG A 104 -20.26 -5.93 -14.01
C ARG A 104 -21.03 -5.31 -12.83
N LYS A 105 -20.87 -5.85 -11.62
CA LYS A 105 -21.53 -5.33 -10.41
C LYS A 105 -20.79 -4.17 -9.78
N MET A 106 -19.51 -4.00 -10.08
CA MET A 106 -18.75 -2.84 -9.66
C MET A 106 -18.99 -1.70 -10.67
N PRO A 107 -19.46 -0.52 -10.22
CA PRO A 107 -19.55 0.61 -11.12
C PRO A 107 -18.16 0.89 -11.71
N PRO A 108 -18.04 1.06 -13.04
CA PRO A 108 -16.75 1.39 -13.62
C PRO A 108 -16.24 2.71 -13.02
N PRO A 109 -14.96 2.78 -12.64
CA PRO A 109 -14.42 4.02 -12.13
C PRO A 109 -14.48 5.11 -13.22
N PRO A 110 -14.76 6.36 -12.84
CA PRO A 110 -14.96 7.47 -13.80
C PRO A 110 -13.82 7.65 -14.80
N ASN A 111 -12.59 7.31 -14.38
CA ASN A 111 -11.38 7.44 -15.21
C ASN A 111 -10.87 6.09 -15.73
N GLY A 112 -11.65 5.01 -15.57
CA GLY A 112 -11.22 3.65 -15.92
C GLY A 112 -10.22 3.06 -14.93
N TYR A 113 -9.47 2.08 -15.39
CA TYR A 113 -8.37 1.41 -14.68
C TYR A 113 -7.06 1.66 -15.42
N GLY A 114 -5.90 1.35 -14.80
CA GLY A 114 -4.70 1.11 -15.58
C GLY A 114 -3.62 2.17 -15.53
N LYS A 115 -3.54 2.95 -14.47
CA LYS A 115 -2.55 4.03 -14.35
C LYS A 115 -1.50 3.80 -13.25
N MET A 116 -1.38 2.58 -12.75
CA MET A 116 -0.46 2.24 -11.66
C MET A 116 1.00 2.56 -11.97
N ASP A 117 1.47 2.26 -13.19
CA ASP A 117 2.84 2.57 -13.58
C ASP A 117 3.10 4.09 -13.66
N ASP A 118 2.13 4.86 -14.16
CA ASP A 118 2.20 6.33 -14.17
C ASP A 118 2.14 6.89 -12.73
N TYR A 119 1.33 6.30 -11.85
CA TYR A 119 1.28 6.69 -10.44
C TYR A 119 2.62 6.45 -9.73
N LEU A 120 3.25 5.31 -9.92
CA LEU A 120 4.56 5.01 -9.36
C LEU A 120 5.65 5.91 -9.97
N ARG A 121 5.56 6.24 -11.25
CA ARG A 121 6.47 7.21 -11.88
C ARG A 121 6.28 8.61 -11.30
N MET A 122 5.04 9.07 -11.09
CA MET A 122 4.75 10.33 -10.41
C MET A 122 5.34 10.35 -8.99
N LEU A 123 5.26 9.22 -8.27
CA LEU A 123 5.84 9.11 -6.93
C LEU A 123 7.34 9.35 -6.96
N ASP A 124 8.05 8.72 -7.90
CA ASP A 124 9.50 8.87 -8.03
C ASP A 124 9.92 10.26 -8.56
N GLU A 125 9.25 10.76 -9.61
CA GLU A 125 9.69 11.93 -10.35
C GLU A 125 9.10 13.25 -9.84
N GLU A 126 7.94 13.23 -9.18
CA GLU A 126 7.26 14.44 -8.72
C GLU A 126 7.09 14.52 -7.20
N ILE A 127 6.77 13.42 -6.52
CA ILE A 127 6.49 13.44 -5.07
C ILE A 127 7.78 13.45 -4.26
N LYS A 128 8.69 12.50 -4.50
CA LYS A 128 9.96 12.42 -3.77
C LYS A 128 10.75 13.73 -3.81
N PRO A 129 10.93 14.39 -4.97
CA PRO A 129 11.59 15.69 -5.02
C PRO A 129 10.88 16.76 -4.19
N ARG A 130 9.55 16.84 -4.22
CA ARG A 130 8.78 17.81 -3.42
C ARG A 130 8.93 17.61 -1.93
N VAL A 131 9.01 16.35 -1.48
CA VAL A 131 9.27 16.05 -0.07
C VAL A 131 10.68 16.49 0.31
N ALA A 132 11.67 16.28 -0.55
CA ALA A 132 13.05 16.68 -0.32
C ALA A 132 13.25 18.23 -0.28
N GLU A 133 12.34 19.01 -0.89
CA GLU A 133 12.34 20.47 -0.78
C GLU A 133 11.94 20.98 0.61
N VAL A 134 11.19 20.20 1.38
CA VAL A 134 10.64 20.62 2.69
C VAL A 134 11.32 19.97 3.87
N VAL A 135 12.03 18.85 3.67
CA VAL A 135 12.72 18.13 4.73
C VAL A 135 13.92 17.34 4.18
N SER A 136 15.01 17.26 4.94
CA SER A 136 16.15 16.41 4.59
C SER A 136 15.79 14.94 4.73
N VAL A 137 15.87 14.18 3.62
CA VAL A 137 15.45 12.76 3.51
C VAL A 137 16.64 11.85 3.20
N ASP A 138 16.63 10.67 3.77
CA ASP A 138 17.55 9.60 3.42
C ASP A 138 17.02 8.86 2.18
N VAL A 139 17.67 9.04 1.04
CA VAL A 139 17.30 8.36 -0.21
C VAL A 139 17.60 6.85 -0.18
N GLY A 140 18.44 6.41 0.75
CA GLY A 140 18.77 5.00 0.98
C GLY A 140 17.87 4.29 1.99
N ASP A 141 16.87 5.00 2.57
CA ASP A 141 15.95 4.44 3.56
C ASP A 141 14.51 4.92 3.34
N GLN A 142 13.91 4.40 2.30
CA GLN A 142 12.55 4.76 1.87
C GLN A 142 11.64 3.53 1.89
N THR A 143 10.45 3.72 2.46
CA THR A 143 9.41 2.71 2.56
C THR A 143 8.22 3.07 1.69
N LEU A 144 7.73 2.12 0.89
CA LEU A 144 6.39 2.21 0.29
C LEU A 144 5.42 1.35 1.09
N MET A 145 4.32 1.94 1.52
CA MET A 145 3.29 1.28 2.32
C MET A 145 1.90 1.52 1.74
N GLY A 146 1.10 0.47 1.62
CA GLY A 146 -0.28 0.59 1.15
C GLY A 146 -1.18 -0.54 1.60
N HIS A 147 -2.49 -0.26 1.64
CA HIS A 147 -3.55 -1.19 1.98
C HIS A 147 -4.44 -1.50 0.77
N SER A 148 -4.93 -2.74 0.65
CA SER A 148 -5.89 -3.13 -0.40
C SER A 148 -5.28 -2.95 -1.80
N LEU A 149 -5.86 -2.10 -2.67
CA LEU A 149 -5.26 -1.70 -3.95
C LEU A 149 -3.91 -0.98 -3.74
N GLY A 150 -3.74 -0.23 -2.64
CA GLY A 150 -2.44 0.33 -2.25
C GLY A 150 -1.42 -0.78 -1.92
N GLY A 151 -1.87 -1.86 -1.29
CA GLY A 151 -1.06 -3.07 -1.06
C GLY A 151 -0.70 -3.78 -2.38
N LEU A 152 -1.64 -3.86 -3.32
CA LEU A 152 -1.39 -4.36 -4.69
C LEU A 152 -0.30 -3.52 -5.39
N THR A 153 -0.43 -2.19 -5.33
CA THR A 153 0.56 -1.25 -5.90
C THR A 153 1.93 -1.42 -5.23
N THR A 154 1.96 -1.67 -3.92
CA THR A 154 3.21 -1.96 -3.19
C THR A 154 3.87 -3.26 -3.66
N LEU A 155 3.11 -4.33 -3.89
CA LEU A 155 3.64 -5.58 -4.46
C LEU A 155 4.12 -5.40 -5.90
N HIS A 156 3.37 -4.65 -6.72
CA HIS A 156 3.79 -4.33 -8.09
C HIS A 156 5.12 -3.55 -8.09
N ALA A 157 5.27 -2.58 -7.19
CA ALA A 157 6.54 -1.85 -7.02
C ALA A 157 7.67 -2.77 -6.53
N LEU A 158 7.42 -3.68 -5.58
CA LEU A 158 8.39 -4.67 -5.14
C LEU A 158 8.89 -5.51 -6.31
N PHE A 159 8.01 -5.99 -7.17
CA PHE A 159 8.39 -6.86 -8.26
C PHE A 159 9.05 -6.12 -9.43
N ARG A 160 8.70 -4.87 -9.71
CA ARG A 160 9.13 -4.16 -10.92
C ARG A 160 10.03 -2.95 -10.68
N ARG A 161 10.04 -2.39 -9.46
CA ARG A 161 10.71 -1.11 -9.14
C ARG A 161 11.47 -1.17 -7.81
N THR A 162 12.14 -2.30 -7.53
CA THR A 162 12.87 -2.49 -6.27
C THR A 162 13.93 -1.42 -5.97
N ALA A 163 14.45 -0.74 -7.00
CA ALA A 163 15.42 0.34 -6.81
C ALA A 163 14.81 1.61 -6.20
N SER A 164 13.48 1.78 -6.29
CA SER A 164 12.80 2.99 -5.80
C SER A 164 12.63 3.03 -4.29
N PHE A 165 12.67 1.88 -3.61
CA PHE A 165 12.46 1.76 -2.16
C PHE A 165 13.30 0.63 -1.57
N GLN A 166 13.61 0.72 -0.28
CA GLN A 166 14.31 -0.31 0.47
C GLN A 166 13.32 -1.20 1.25
N HIS A 167 12.15 -0.66 1.61
CA HIS A 167 11.13 -1.38 2.38
C HIS A 167 9.78 -1.32 1.67
N PHE A 168 9.09 -2.45 1.64
CA PHE A 168 7.77 -2.59 1.03
C PHE A 168 6.81 -3.19 2.04
N VAL A 169 5.73 -2.48 2.36
CA VAL A 169 4.72 -2.92 3.32
C VAL A 169 3.37 -3.03 2.62
N ALA A 170 2.99 -4.24 2.24
CA ALA A 170 1.74 -4.55 1.59
C ALA A 170 0.72 -5.10 2.61
N ILE A 171 -0.28 -4.28 2.95
CA ILE A 171 -1.32 -4.62 3.92
C ILE A 171 -2.56 -5.08 3.15
N ALA A 172 -3.05 -6.29 3.41
CA ALA A 172 -4.22 -6.87 2.74
C ALA A 172 -4.23 -6.62 1.21
N PRO A 173 -3.12 -6.97 0.51
CA PRO A 173 -2.99 -6.63 -0.89
C PRO A 173 -4.08 -7.29 -1.75
N SER A 174 -4.70 -6.52 -2.63
CA SER A 174 -5.73 -7.00 -3.58
C SER A 174 -5.10 -7.86 -4.69
N ILE A 175 -4.38 -8.93 -4.33
CA ILE A 175 -3.69 -9.82 -5.28
C ILE A 175 -4.65 -10.37 -6.32
N TRP A 176 -5.92 -10.55 -5.98
CA TRP A 176 -6.98 -11.06 -6.85
C TRP A 176 -7.26 -10.18 -8.08
N PHE A 177 -6.91 -8.87 -8.00
CA PHE A 177 -7.21 -7.94 -9.08
C PHE A 177 -6.63 -8.43 -10.40
N ASN A 178 -7.39 -8.22 -11.47
CA ASN A 178 -7.01 -8.57 -12.84
C ASN A 178 -6.54 -10.04 -12.99
N ASN A 179 -7.25 -10.96 -12.32
CA ASN A 179 -6.93 -12.38 -12.27
C ASN A 179 -5.52 -12.70 -11.74
N ARG A 180 -5.10 -11.99 -10.70
CA ARG A 180 -3.78 -12.13 -10.04
C ARG A 180 -2.59 -11.74 -10.93
N GLU A 181 -2.80 -10.83 -11.88
CA GLU A 181 -1.76 -10.37 -12.82
C GLU A 181 -0.45 -9.95 -12.12
N VAL A 182 -0.52 -9.40 -10.91
CA VAL A 182 0.68 -9.01 -10.16
C VAL A 182 1.66 -10.18 -9.97
N LEU A 183 1.17 -11.42 -9.90
CA LEU A 183 1.98 -12.62 -9.74
C LEU A 183 2.76 -13.01 -11.02
N ASP A 184 2.37 -12.51 -12.18
CA ASP A 184 3.09 -12.74 -13.45
C ASP A 184 4.51 -12.15 -13.39
N HIS A 185 4.74 -11.18 -12.49
CA HIS A 185 6.05 -10.56 -12.29
C HIS A 185 6.92 -11.27 -11.24
N GLU A 186 6.38 -12.25 -10.51
CA GLU A 186 7.08 -12.94 -9.42
C GLU A 186 8.32 -13.70 -9.93
N ALA A 187 8.20 -14.44 -11.04
CA ALA A 187 9.30 -15.24 -11.56
C ALA A 187 10.53 -14.39 -11.91
N SER A 188 10.35 -13.30 -12.66
CA SER A 188 11.42 -12.37 -13.01
C SER A 188 12.01 -11.66 -11.77
N PHE A 189 11.18 -11.33 -10.77
CA PHE A 189 11.67 -10.79 -9.51
C PHE A 189 12.56 -11.80 -8.77
N VAL A 190 12.13 -13.07 -8.67
CA VAL A 190 12.90 -14.14 -8.03
C VAL A 190 14.23 -14.38 -8.73
N GLU A 191 14.28 -14.34 -10.06
CA GLU A 191 15.55 -14.43 -10.82
C GLU A 191 16.52 -13.31 -10.41
N ARG A 192 16.06 -12.06 -10.31
CA ARG A 192 16.89 -10.95 -9.85
C ARG A 192 17.32 -11.08 -8.39
N VAL A 193 16.45 -11.63 -7.53
CA VAL A 193 16.81 -11.95 -6.14
C VAL A 193 17.94 -12.98 -6.13
N ARG A 194 17.83 -14.05 -6.91
CA ARG A 194 18.85 -15.11 -7.02
C ARG A 194 20.17 -14.60 -7.59
N ALA A 195 20.10 -13.63 -8.51
CA ALA A 195 21.27 -12.97 -9.07
C ALA A 195 21.94 -11.96 -8.10
N GLY A 196 21.32 -11.69 -6.92
CA GLY A 196 21.84 -10.72 -5.95
C GLY A 196 21.64 -9.24 -6.34
N GLU A 197 20.75 -8.99 -7.30
CA GLU A 197 20.46 -7.65 -7.82
C GLU A 197 19.43 -6.90 -6.97
N VAL A 198 18.72 -7.60 -6.09
CA VAL A 198 17.67 -7.04 -5.24
C VAL A 198 18.21 -6.72 -3.85
N ARG A 199 17.95 -5.49 -3.39
CA ARG A 199 18.14 -5.06 -2.01
C ARG A 199 16.81 -4.51 -1.49
N ALA A 200 16.02 -5.38 -0.85
CA ALA A 200 14.70 -5.04 -0.38
C ALA A 200 14.30 -5.87 0.85
N ARG A 201 13.50 -5.25 1.72
CA ARG A 201 12.79 -5.93 2.81
C ARG A 201 11.29 -5.80 2.56
N ALA A 202 10.53 -6.87 2.64
CA ALA A 202 9.10 -6.87 2.42
C ALA A 202 8.33 -7.38 3.66
N LEU A 203 7.22 -6.71 3.97
CA LEU A 203 6.21 -7.18 4.91
C LEU A 203 4.90 -7.32 4.13
N ILE A 204 4.31 -8.51 4.14
CA ILE A 204 3.01 -8.77 3.53
C ILE A 204 2.08 -9.21 4.65
N SER A 205 0.95 -8.54 4.84
CA SER A 205 0.03 -8.89 5.90
C SER A 205 -1.42 -8.95 5.43
N VAL A 206 -2.27 -9.64 6.19
CA VAL A 206 -3.69 -9.81 5.90
C VAL A 206 -4.46 -10.01 7.19
N GLY A 207 -5.71 -9.61 7.24
CA GLY A 207 -6.61 -9.94 8.35
C GLY A 207 -7.12 -11.38 8.24
N GLU A 208 -7.18 -12.09 9.36
CA GLU A 208 -7.65 -13.49 9.43
C GLU A 208 -9.06 -13.65 8.84
N LEU A 209 -9.94 -12.68 9.12
CA LEU A 209 -11.34 -12.73 8.73
C LEU A 209 -11.61 -12.30 7.28
N GLU A 210 -10.58 -11.95 6.51
CA GLU A 210 -10.74 -11.54 5.10
C GLU A 210 -11.10 -12.70 4.15
N SER A 211 -11.03 -13.94 4.61
CA SER A 211 -11.55 -15.12 3.90
C SER A 211 -12.87 -15.63 4.49
N THR A 212 -13.49 -14.86 5.38
CA THR A 212 -14.76 -15.22 6.01
C THR A 212 -15.86 -14.27 5.55
N LEU A 213 -16.98 -14.82 5.11
CA LEU A 213 -18.14 -14.01 4.75
C LEU A 213 -18.65 -13.23 5.96
N ARG A 214 -18.57 -11.91 5.90
CA ARG A 214 -19.20 -11.00 6.85
C ARG A 214 -20.32 -10.25 6.15
N TYR A 215 -21.54 -10.74 6.32
CA TYR A 215 -22.73 -10.11 5.76
C TYR A 215 -23.50 -9.43 6.91
N PRO A 216 -23.81 -8.15 6.83
CA PRO A 216 -24.47 -7.45 7.91
C PRO A 216 -25.87 -7.99 8.15
N SER A 217 -26.24 -8.11 9.43
CA SER A 217 -27.61 -8.49 9.84
C SER A 217 -28.57 -7.31 9.82
N VAL A 218 -28.03 -6.08 9.87
CA VAL A 218 -28.83 -4.83 9.88
C VAL A 218 -28.48 -4.01 8.65
N GLY A 219 -29.52 -3.56 7.94
CA GLY A 219 -29.35 -2.75 6.72
C GLY A 219 -28.93 -3.55 5.49
N ALA A 220 -29.01 -4.88 5.55
CA ALA A 220 -28.72 -5.77 4.41
C ALA A 220 -29.58 -5.45 3.16
N ASP A 221 -30.80 -4.97 3.37
CA ASP A 221 -31.73 -4.53 2.34
C ASP A 221 -31.26 -3.28 1.56
N LYS A 222 -30.30 -2.55 2.12
CA LYS A 222 -29.69 -1.36 1.49
C LYS A 222 -28.41 -1.66 0.72
N LEU A 223 -27.93 -2.90 0.78
CA LEU A 223 -26.71 -3.30 0.06
C LEU A 223 -27.00 -3.51 -1.42
N PRO A 224 -26.07 -3.13 -2.31
CA PRO A 224 -26.24 -3.30 -3.77
C PRO A 224 -26.12 -4.74 -4.23
N ALA A 225 -25.78 -5.68 -3.34
CA ALA A 225 -25.49 -7.07 -3.65
C ALA A 225 -26.08 -8.02 -2.59
N SER A 226 -26.46 -9.22 -3.00
CA SER A 226 -26.99 -10.27 -2.14
C SER A 226 -25.90 -10.92 -1.29
N LYS A 227 -26.32 -11.70 -0.28
CA LYS A 227 -25.38 -12.51 0.53
C LYS A 227 -24.55 -13.47 -0.33
N ASP A 228 -25.17 -14.08 -1.34
CA ASP A 228 -24.49 -15.00 -2.26
C ASP A 228 -23.48 -14.28 -3.13
N ASP A 229 -23.76 -13.04 -3.55
CA ASP A 229 -22.81 -12.21 -4.27
C ASP A 229 -21.57 -11.88 -3.41
N PHE A 230 -21.78 -11.59 -2.12
CA PHE A 230 -20.69 -11.36 -1.19
C PHE A 230 -19.88 -12.63 -0.95
N GLN A 231 -20.52 -13.82 -0.86
CA GLN A 231 -19.80 -15.08 -0.75
C GLN A 231 -18.93 -15.33 -1.98
N GLN A 232 -19.50 -15.15 -3.19
CA GLN A 232 -18.73 -15.28 -4.43
C GLN A 232 -17.56 -14.32 -4.49
N MET A 233 -17.70 -13.10 -3.94
CA MET A 233 -16.59 -12.15 -3.82
C MET A 233 -15.49 -12.67 -2.92
N VAL A 234 -15.82 -13.14 -1.72
CA VAL A 234 -14.86 -13.71 -0.77
C VAL A 234 -14.10 -14.87 -1.41
N ASP A 235 -14.82 -15.77 -2.07
CA ASP A 235 -14.25 -16.95 -2.75
C ASP A 235 -13.34 -16.55 -3.92
N TYR A 236 -13.70 -15.52 -4.67
CA TYR A 236 -12.87 -14.99 -5.76
C TYR A 236 -11.63 -14.28 -5.28
N CYS A 237 -11.75 -13.42 -4.26
CA CYS A 237 -10.65 -12.62 -3.75
C CYS A 237 -9.57 -13.45 -3.07
N ARG A 238 -9.93 -14.54 -2.39
CA ARG A 238 -8.98 -15.42 -1.69
C ARG A 238 -7.90 -14.65 -0.92
N MET A 239 -8.29 -13.61 -0.16
CA MET A 239 -7.35 -12.65 0.42
C MET A 239 -6.28 -13.32 1.29
N VAL A 240 -6.68 -14.16 2.23
CA VAL A 240 -5.75 -14.87 3.14
C VAL A 240 -4.92 -15.91 2.36
N PRO A 241 -5.51 -16.83 1.57
CA PRO A 241 -4.71 -17.79 0.81
C PRO A 241 -3.70 -17.15 -0.13
N ASN A 242 -4.10 -16.16 -0.93
CA ASN A 242 -3.18 -15.49 -1.86
C ASN A 242 -1.99 -14.86 -1.13
N THR A 243 -2.23 -14.22 0.03
CA THR A 243 -1.17 -13.60 0.84
C THR A 243 -0.22 -14.65 1.42
N GLN A 244 -0.76 -15.73 1.97
CA GLN A 244 0.06 -16.80 2.58
C GLN A 244 0.85 -17.58 1.54
N GLU A 245 0.24 -17.92 0.39
CA GLU A 245 0.88 -18.62 -0.72
C GLU A 245 2.05 -17.79 -1.29
N LEU A 246 1.82 -16.50 -1.57
CA LEU A 246 2.88 -15.60 -2.04
C LEU A 246 3.98 -15.45 -0.99
N GLY A 247 3.61 -15.19 0.26
CA GLY A 247 4.56 -15.03 1.36
C GLY A 247 5.45 -16.26 1.55
N SER A 248 4.88 -17.47 1.43
CA SER A 248 5.62 -18.73 1.54
C SER A 248 6.60 -18.92 0.38
N ARG A 249 6.20 -18.61 -0.86
CA ARG A 249 7.10 -18.70 -2.02
C ARG A 249 8.27 -17.72 -1.90
N LEU A 250 7.98 -16.45 -1.54
CA LEU A 250 9.02 -15.45 -1.36
C LEU A 250 9.94 -15.75 -0.17
N ALA A 251 9.42 -16.35 0.91
CA ALA A 251 10.23 -16.78 2.06
C ALA A 251 11.26 -17.84 1.70
N ALA A 252 10.96 -18.73 0.75
CA ALA A 252 11.90 -19.72 0.23
C ALA A 252 13.07 -19.09 -0.57
N GLU A 253 12.94 -17.84 -0.99
CA GLU A 253 13.94 -17.10 -1.77
C GLU A 253 14.75 -16.11 -0.93
N GLN A 254 14.56 -16.09 0.40
CA GLN A 254 15.32 -15.19 1.30
C GLN A 254 16.83 -15.44 1.22
N ARG A 255 17.60 -14.35 1.14
CA ARG A 255 19.07 -14.37 1.08
C ARG A 255 19.63 -12.99 1.42
N PRO A 256 20.97 -12.82 1.55
CA PRO A 256 21.57 -11.51 1.72
C PRO A 256 21.07 -10.55 0.64
N GLY A 257 20.46 -9.43 1.08
CA GLY A 257 19.84 -8.44 0.19
C GLY A 257 18.31 -8.54 0.09
N PHE A 258 17.68 -9.70 0.30
CA PHE A 258 16.23 -9.82 0.26
C PHE A 258 15.67 -10.59 1.47
N THR A 259 14.74 -9.97 2.19
CA THR A 259 13.99 -10.62 3.28
C THR A 259 12.51 -10.34 3.17
N VAL A 260 11.68 -11.28 3.59
CA VAL A 260 10.22 -11.12 3.64
C VAL A 260 9.65 -11.66 4.95
N GLN A 261 8.64 -10.96 5.46
CA GLN A 261 7.81 -11.43 6.57
C GLN A 261 6.35 -11.48 6.13
N THR A 262 5.65 -12.53 6.54
CA THR A 262 4.20 -12.64 6.31
C THR A 262 3.49 -12.68 7.66
N VAL A 263 2.41 -11.89 7.79
CA VAL A 263 1.66 -11.76 9.03
C VAL A 263 0.16 -11.90 8.76
N VAL A 264 -0.50 -12.75 9.55
CA VAL A 264 -1.96 -12.80 9.65
C VAL A 264 -2.38 -12.10 10.95
N HIS A 265 -3.18 -11.05 10.85
CA HIS A 265 -3.71 -10.32 12.00
C HIS A 265 -4.99 -11.02 12.48
N MET A 266 -4.90 -11.64 13.65
CA MET A 266 -6.00 -12.43 14.24
C MET A 266 -7.19 -11.54 14.58
N GLY A 267 -8.38 -11.96 14.17
CA GLY A 267 -9.63 -11.26 14.44
C GLY A 267 -9.92 -10.04 13.58
N ASP A 268 -8.99 -9.63 12.70
CA ASP A 268 -9.17 -8.47 11.82
C ASP A 268 -9.82 -8.87 10.49
N ASP A 269 -10.72 -8.04 10.02
CA ASP A 269 -11.23 -8.05 8.63
C ASP A 269 -10.54 -6.98 7.78
N HIS A 270 -10.96 -6.85 6.52
CA HIS A 270 -10.36 -5.93 5.55
C HIS A 270 -10.37 -4.45 5.99
N ASN A 271 -11.38 -4.03 6.76
CA ASN A 271 -11.49 -2.64 7.24
C ASN A 271 -10.83 -2.42 8.61
N MET A 272 -10.61 -3.50 9.36
CA MET A 272 -9.98 -3.47 10.69
C MET A 272 -8.46 -3.61 10.63
N VAL A 273 -7.93 -4.31 9.62
CA VAL A 273 -6.50 -4.62 9.51
C VAL A 273 -5.58 -3.40 9.29
N PRO A 274 -5.98 -2.26 8.69
CA PRO A 274 -5.05 -1.16 8.41
C PRO A 274 -4.30 -0.64 9.63
N PRO A 275 -4.92 -0.35 10.80
CA PRO A 275 -4.19 0.12 11.97
C PRO A 275 -3.10 -0.85 12.44
N ALA A 276 -3.41 -2.15 12.52
CA ALA A 276 -2.46 -3.17 12.94
C ALA A 276 -1.33 -3.37 11.90
N GLY A 277 -1.69 -3.40 10.62
CA GLY A 277 -0.74 -3.51 9.51
C GLY A 277 0.21 -2.32 9.43
N ILE A 278 -0.30 -1.09 9.58
CA ILE A 278 0.51 0.14 9.60
C ILE A 278 1.47 0.12 10.80
N ALA A 279 0.97 -0.22 12.00
CA ALA A 279 1.80 -0.24 13.19
C ALA A 279 2.93 -1.26 13.07
N ARG A 280 2.65 -2.44 12.56
CA ARG A 280 3.66 -3.46 12.32
C ARG A 280 4.62 -3.07 11.19
N GLY A 281 4.10 -2.44 10.13
CA GLY A 281 4.87 -1.97 8.99
C GLY A 281 5.88 -0.89 9.36
N ILE A 282 5.48 0.09 10.15
CA ILE A 282 6.39 1.13 10.70
C ILE A 282 7.50 0.48 11.52
N ARG A 283 7.14 -0.44 12.43
CA ARG A 283 8.12 -1.16 13.24
C ARG A 283 9.08 -1.99 12.39
N PHE A 284 8.55 -2.67 11.36
CA PHE A 284 9.34 -3.49 10.45
C PHE A 284 10.36 -2.65 9.65
N ALA A 285 9.93 -1.52 9.12
CA ALA A 285 10.77 -0.67 8.29
C ALA A 285 11.83 0.10 9.10
N LEU A 286 11.47 0.59 10.29
CA LEU A 286 12.24 1.58 11.04
C LEU A 286 12.95 1.03 12.27
N ARG A 287 12.87 -0.28 12.54
CA ARG A 287 13.58 -0.90 13.65
C ARG A 287 15.10 -0.73 13.43
N SER A 288 15.77 -0.21 14.46
CA SER A 288 17.23 -0.22 14.55
C SER A 288 17.72 -1.67 14.65
N GLU A 289 18.75 -2.01 13.92
CA GLU A 289 19.42 -3.32 14.01
C GLU A 289 20.26 -3.44 15.27
#